data_ca0338dbb8cc38912e281d5f848128df
#
_entry.id   ca0338dbb8cc38912e281d5f848128df
#
_cell.length_a   1.000
_cell.length_b   1.000
_cell.length_c   1.000
_cell.angle_alpha   90.00
_cell.angle_beta   90.00
_cell.angle_gamma   90.00
#
_symmetry.space_group_name_H-M   'P 1'
#
loop_
_entity.id
_entity.type
_entity.pdbx_description
1 polymer ?
#
loop_
_entity_poly.entity_id
_entity_poly.type
_entity_poly.pdbx_seq_one_letter_code
_entity_poly.pdbx_strand_id
1 'polypeptide(L)'
;MIRSLIAISLTALAVLHSGANAAAAQVAAVRVNSTSWGATREEIESAASRFDRLAASTAYGERLRAVARTEAGALRQRLTDGDFQVGDRILLRVEGQVMIDDTVTVMEGRRITVRGIRQVALTGVLRSELEIKLRAELTEVVRNVTLSASPLMRVAVFGSVVRPGYIGVPSSTRLDQVLMLAGGPVANAAIDNITVVRADTVILERERIVAAVASGATLDDLGIRNGDQVLVPPQGPPWDRAAVLQIVSIFLFPLLTIFVINQP
;
A
#
# COMPACT_ATOMS: atom_id res chain seq x y z
N MET A 1 -0.58 32.08 49.51
CA MET A 1 -0.36 30.64 49.36
C MET A 1 -1.20 29.93 48.25
N ILE A 2 -2.09 30.63 47.52
CA ILE A 2 -3.00 30.03 46.52
C ILE A 2 -2.41 30.04 45.10
N ARG A 3 -1.38 30.86 44.82
CA ARG A 3 -0.77 30.95 43.48
C ARG A 3 0.21 29.83 43.13
N SER A 4 0.69 29.05 44.08
CA SER A 4 1.70 28.00 43.88
C SER A 4 1.09 26.64 43.45
N LEU A 5 -0.18 26.37 43.76
CA LEU A 5 -0.85 25.11 43.47
C LEU A 5 -1.40 25.01 42.03
N ILE A 6 -1.67 26.15 41.37
CA ILE A 6 -2.18 26.18 39.99
C ILE A 6 -1.06 25.97 38.98
N ALA A 7 0.18 26.40 39.29
CA ALA A 7 1.32 26.24 38.39
C ALA A 7 1.78 24.78 38.25
N ILE A 8 1.63 23.96 39.32
CA ILE A 8 2.05 22.54 39.29
C ILE A 8 1.05 21.70 38.47
N SER A 9 -0.23 22.05 38.45
CA SER A 9 -1.23 21.30 37.70
C SER A 9 -1.16 21.54 36.17
N LEU A 10 -0.75 22.75 35.75
CA LEU A 10 -0.61 23.05 34.29
C LEU A 10 0.65 22.39 33.71
N THR A 11 1.75 22.30 34.45
CA THR A 11 2.95 21.64 33.94
C THR A 11 2.77 20.12 33.87
N ALA A 12 2.07 19.51 34.84
CA ALA A 12 1.75 18.08 34.79
C ALA A 12 0.82 17.71 33.63
N LEU A 13 -0.13 18.57 33.31
CA LEU A 13 -1.06 18.37 32.18
C LEU A 13 -0.35 18.53 30.82
N ALA A 14 0.58 19.47 30.68
CA ALA A 14 1.37 19.68 29.46
C ALA A 14 2.33 18.50 29.21
N VAL A 15 2.94 17.92 30.24
CA VAL A 15 3.83 16.77 30.11
C VAL A 15 3.05 15.50 29.72
N LEU A 16 1.83 15.32 30.22
CA LEU A 16 0.98 14.19 29.85
C LEU A 16 0.51 14.28 28.39
N HIS A 17 0.20 15.47 27.89
CA HIS A 17 -0.19 15.67 26.48
C HIS A 17 1.00 15.50 25.52
N SER A 18 2.20 15.93 25.89
CA SER A 18 3.41 15.73 25.07
C SER A 18 3.82 14.26 24.97
N GLY A 19 3.67 13.50 26.05
CA GLY A 19 3.96 12.06 26.06
C GLY A 19 3.00 11.23 25.19
N ALA A 20 1.70 11.54 25.23
CA ALA A 20 0.71 10.86 24.42
C ALA A 20 0.89 11.12 22.90
N ASN A 21 1.24 12.36 22.54
CA ASN A 21 1.54 12.72 21.15
C ASN A 21 2.84 12.08 20.67
N ALA A 22 3.87 12.01 21.50
CA ALA A 22 5.13 11.33 21.16
C ALA A 22 4.93 9.82 20.96
N ALA A 23 4.13 9.18 21.79
CA ALA A 23 3.82 7.76 21.66
C ALA A 23 2.98 7.46 20.38
N ALA A 24 2.00 8.32 20.09
CA ALA A 24 1.22 8.20 18.85
C ALA A 24 2.09 8.38 17.61
N ALA A 25 3.03 9.33 17.63
CA ALA A 25 4.01 9.54 16.56
C ALA A 25 4.96 8.35 16.41
N GLN A 26 5.42 7.72 17.49
CA GLN A 26 6.22 6.50 17.44
C GLN A 26 5.46 5.33 16.78
N VAL A 27 4.20 5.11 17.18
CA VAL A 27 3.36 4.07 16.55
C VAL A 27 3.18 4.35 15.07
N ALA A 28 2.93 5.59 14.69
CA ALA A 28 2.79 5.98 13.29
C ALA A 28 4.09 5.73 12.49
N ALA A 29 5.25 6.10 13.03
CA ALA A 29 6.55 5.89 12.38
C ALA A 29 6.87 4.40 12.21
N VAL A 30 6.65 3.57 13.24
CA VAL A 30 6.86 2.11 13.15
C VAL A 30 5.91 1.50 12.11
N ARG A 31 4.66 1.97 12.07
CA ARG A 31 3.66 1.50 11.10
C ARG A 31 4.04 1.81 9.65
N VAL A 32 4.53 3.01 9.37
CA VAL A 32 4.91 3.41 8.00
C VAL A 32 5.96 2.46 7.43
N ASN A 33 7.03 2.18 8.16
CA ASN A 33 8.11 1.32 7.68
C ASN A 33 7.69 -0.15 7.53
N SER A 34 6.90 -0.68 8.47
CA SER A 34 6.50 -2.09 8.46
C SER A 34 5.39 -2.42 7.47
N THR A 35 4.64 -1.42 7.00
CA THR A 35 3.58 -1.58 6.00
C THR A 35 4.04 -1.28 4.58
N SER A 36 5.28 -0.84 4.39
CA SER A 36 5.89 -0.67 3.06
C SER A 36 5.82 -1.97 2.25
N TRP A 37 5.63 -1.83 0.95
CA TRP A 37 5.60 -2.97 0.02
C TRP A 37 6.92 -3.69 -0.07
N GLY A 38 8.02 -2.96 0.07
CA GLY A 38 9.39 -3.47 0.02
C GLY A 38 9.95 -3.94 1.37
N ALA A 39 9.16 -3.87 2.48
CA ALA A 39 9.66 -4.21 3.81
C ALA A 39 10.22 -5.63 3.84
N THR A 40 11.43 -5.76 4.39
CA THR A 40 12.11 -7.03 4.56
C THR A 40 11.54 -7.80 5.76
N ARG A 41 11.78 -9.10 5.81
CA ARG A 41 11.37 -9.96 6.94
C ARG A 41 11.91 -9.44 8.27
N GLU A 42 13.19 -9.06 8.31
CA GLU A 42 13.84 -8.53 9.49
C GLU A 42 13.22 -7.21 9.98
N GLU A 43 12.86 -6.31 9.06
CA GLU A 43 12.17 -5.06 9.38
C GLU A 43 10.78 -5.33 9.96
N ILE A 44 10.03 -6.28 9.40
CA ILE A 44 8.70 -6.65 9.89
C ILE A 44 8.80 -7.32 11.28
N GLU A 45 9.74 -8.21 11.51
CA GLU A 45 9.99 -8.85 12.80
C GLU A 45 10.41 -7.84 13.87
N SER A 46 11.31 -6.90 13.51
CA SER A 46 11.72 -5.81 14.37
C SER A 46 10.53 -4.91 14.74
N ALA A 47 9.68 -4.58 13.77
CA ALA A 47 8.48 -3.79 14.01
C ALA A 47 7.48 -4.53 14.92
N ALA A 48 7.22 -5.81 14.69
CA ALA A 48 6.36 -6.62 15.54
C ALA A 48 6.88 -6.63 16.99
N SER A 49 8.19 -6.81 17.18
CA SER A 49 8.83 -6.79 18.49
C SER A 49 8.73 -5.40 19.18
N ARG A 50 8.76 -4.31 18.41
CA ARG A 50 8.53 -2.95 18.94
C ARG A 50 7.10 -2.77 19.42
N PHE A 51 6.13 -3.25 18.65
CA PHE A 51 4.73 -3.21 19.05
C PHE A 51 4.44 -4.07 20.29
N ASP A 52 5.09 -5.22 20.44
CA ASP A 52 4.98 -6.03 21.66
C ASP A 52 5.47 -5.29 22.89
N ARG A 53 6.62 -4.62 22.79
CA ARG A 53 7.14 -3.80 23.90
C ARG A 53 6.19 -2.66 24.26
N LEU A 54 5.59 -2.00 23.26
CA LEU A 54 4.57 -0.97 23.50
C LEU A 54 3.32 -1.56 24.19
N ALA A 55 2.87 -2.73 23.74
CA ALA A 55 1.73 -3.42 24.32
C ALA A 55 1.95 -3.87 25.77
N ALA A 56 3.18 -4.24 26.13
CA ALA A 56 3.56 -4.66 27.49
C ALA A 56 3.82 -3.49 28.45
N SER A 57 4.08 -2.29 27.93
CA SER A 57 4.44 -1.14 28.75
C SER A 57 3.25 -0.56 29.49
N THR A 58 3.38 -0.42 30.81
CA THR A 58 2.38 0.24 31.67
C THR A 58 2.40 1.77 31.56
N ALA A 59 3.41 2.34 30.90
CA ALA A 59 3.51 3.78 30.69
C ALA A 59 2.45 4.31 29.69
N TYR A 60 1.80 3.42 28.92
CA TYR A 60 0.79 3.78 27.92
C TYR A 60 -0.61 3.36 28.32
N GLY A 61 -1.60 4.16 27.93
CA GLY A 61 -3.00 3.87 28.16
C GLY A 61 -3.48 2.61 27.43
N GLU A 62 -4.54 1.96 27.95
CA GLU A 62 -5.05 0.68 27.43
C GLU A 62 -5.38 0.72 25.93
N ARG A 63 -5.95 1.84 25.45
CA ARG A 63 -6.27 2.00 24.02
C ARG A 63 -5.04 1.86 23.13
N LEU A 64 -3.91 2.46 23.50
CA LEU A 64 -2.67 2.39 22.74
C LEU A 64 -2.07 0.98 22.80
N ARG A 65 -2.11 0.35 23.97
CA ARG A 65 -1.65 -1.04 24.14
C ARG A 65 -2.48 -2.02 23.30
N ALA A 66 -3.80 -1.82 23.23
CA ALA A 66 -4.68 -2.64 22.39
C ALA A 66 -4.34 -2.48 20.90
N VAL A 67 -4.13 -1.24 20.40
CA VAL A 67 -3.67 -0.99 19.05
C VAL A 67 -2.34 -1.68 18.78
N ALA A 68 -1.37 -1.55 19.69
CA ALA A 68 -0.07 -2.19 19.53
C ALA A 68 -0.17 -3.72 19.45
N ARG A 69 -1.02 -4.36 20.25
CA ARG A 69 -1.29 -5.82 20.16
C ARG A 69 -1.85 -6.22 18.80
N THR A 70 -2.81 -5.45 18.30
CA THR A 70 -3.42 -5.71 16.97
C THR A 70 -2.39 -5.59 15.86
N GLU A 71 -1.56 -4.54 15.89
CA GLU A 71 -0.51 -4.34 14.88
C GLU A 71 0.56 -5.45 14.93
N ALA A 72 1.01 -5.84 16.12
CA ALA A 72 1.95 -6.96 16.28
C ALA A 72 1.39 -8.27 15.73
N GLY A 73 0.10 -8.54 15.99
CA GLY A 73 -0.60 -9.70 15.46
C GLY A 73 -0.68 -9.68 13.92
N ALA A 74 -1.04 -8.55 13.33
CA ALA A 74 -1.13 -8.38 11.89
C ALA A 74 0.23 -8.57 11.18
N LEU A 75 1.32 -8.06 11.78
CA LEU A 75 2.66 -8.26 11.23
C LEU A 75 3.11 -9.72 11.31
N ARG A 76 2.82 -10.44 12.39
CA ARG A 76 3.10 -11.87 12.48
C ARG A 76 2.30 -12.69 11.48
N GLN A 77 1.03 -12.35 11.31
CA GLN A 77 0.20 -12.99 10.29
C GLN A 77 0.79 -12.75 8.89
N ARG A 78 1.25 -11.52 8.58
CA ARG A 78 1.93 -11.20 7.33
C ARG A 78 3.18 -12.06 7.12
N LEU A 79 4.00 -12.28 8.16
CA LEU A 79 5.18 -13.14 8.10
C LEU A 79 4.83 -14.61 7.82
N THR A 80 3.70 -15.09 8.35
CA THR A 80 3.23 -16.46 8.17
C THR A 80 2.56 -16.66 6.80
N ASP A 81 1.69 -15.74 6.42
CA ASP A 81 0.89 -15.85 5.21
C ASP A 81 1.62 -15.39 3.96
N GLY A 82 2.59 -14.48 4.11
CA GLY A 82 3.25 -13.77 3.03
C GLY A 82 2.39 -12.63 2.48
N ASP A 83 2.91 -11.99 1.43
CA ASP A 83 2.31 -10.80 0.82
C ASP A 83 1.43 -11.10 -0.40
N PHE A 84 1.47 -12.34 -0.92
CA PHE A 84 0.81 -12.69 -2.16
C PHE A 84 -0.58 -13.29 -1.93
N GLN A 85 -1.55 -12.80 -2.70
CA GLN A 85 -2.94 -13.26 -2.68
C GLN A 85 -3.35 -13.77 -4.05
N VAL A 86 -4.37 -14.64 -4.07
CA VAL A 86 -4.96 -15.10 -5.33
C VAL A 86 -5.46 -13.91 -6.15
N GLY A 87 -5.09 -13.86 -7.42
CA GLY A 87 -5.38 -12.76 -8.32
C GLY A 87 -4.29 -11.68 -8.41
N ASP A 88 -3.28 -11.69 -7.53
CA ASP A 88 -2.12 -10.79 -7.66
C ASP A 88 -1.37 -11.10 -8.96
N ARG A 89 -0.82 -10.07 -9.58
CA ARG A 89 -0.06 -10.16 -10.83
C ARG A 89 1.41 -9.84 -10.59
N ILE A 90 2.28 -10.59 -11.24
CA ILE A 90 3.74 -10.43 -11.14
C ILE A 90 4.29 -10.31 -12.56
N LEU A 91 4.97 -9.20 -12.84
CA LEU A 91 5.76 -9.05 -14.05
C LEU A 91 7.05 -9.84 -13.88
N LEU A 92 7.22 -10.87 -14.70
CA LEU A 92 8.35 -11.76 -14.65
C LEU A 92 9.21 -11.61 -15.92
N ARG A 93 10.46 -11.24 -15.74
CA ARG A 93 11.48 -11.25 -16.79
C ARG A 93 12.55 -12.27 -16.46
N VAL A 94 12.77 -13.17 -17.38
CA VAL A 94 13.84 -14.17 -17.30
C VAL A 94 14.68 -14.05 -18.57
N GLU A 95 15.96 -13.77 -18.42
CA GLU A 95 16.92 -13.67 -19.50
C GLU A 95 17.96 -14.78 -19.35
N GLY A 96 18.27 -15.48 -20.42
CA GLY A 96 19.21 -16.60 -20.44
C GLY A 96 18.92 -17.54 -21.62
N GLN A 97 19.01 -18.84 -21.36
CA GLN A 97 18.67 -19.86 -22.38
C GLN A 97 17.19 -19.84 -22.78
N VAL A 98 16.33 -19.35 -21.88
CA VAL A 98 14.90 -19.14 -22.11
C VAL A 98 14.61 -17.66 -21.83
N MET A 99 14.00 -16.98 -22.79
CA MET A 99 13.52 -15.62 -22.58
C MET A 99 12.04 -15.64 -22.20
N ILE A 100 11.72 -15.11 -21.05
CA ILE A 100 10.34 -14.92 -20.58
C ILE A 100 10.18 -13.43 -20.25
N ASP A 101 9.23 -12.76 -20.88
CA ASP A 101 8.73 -11.45 -20.49
C ASP A 101 7.21 -11.58 -20.44
N ASP A 102 6.69 -11.90 -19.27
CA ASP A 102 5.27 -12.25 -19.09
C ASP A 102 4.74 -11.75 -17.75
N THR A 103 3.44 -11.57 -17.68
CA THR A 103 2.75 -11.29 -16.43
C THR A 103 2.03 -12.53 -15.96
N VAL A 104 2.53 -13.12 -14.88
CA VAL A 104 1.92 -14.29 -14.26
C VAL A 104 0.94 -13.87 -13.16
N THR A 105 -0.15 -14.64 -13.02
CA THR A 105 -1.16 -14.41 -11.99
C THR A 105 -1.01 -15.46 -10.89
N VAL A 106 -1.15 -15.02 -9.64
CA VAL A 106 -1.18 -15.92 -8.48
C VAL A 106 -2.50 -16.68 -8.48
N MET A 107 -2.43 -18.00 -8.58
CA MET A 107 -3.56 -18.91 -8.62
C MET A 107 -3.93 -19.42 -7.21
N GLU A 108 -4.99 -20.22 -7.13
CA GLU A 108 -5.40 -20.90 -5.91
C GLU A 108 -4.26 -21.68 -5.27
N GLY A 109 -4.22 -21.69 -3.93
CA GLY A 109 -3.08 -22.22 -3.17
C GLY A 109 -1.86 -21.31 -3.17
N ARG A 110 -2.02 -20.02 -3.58
CA ARG A 110 -0.95 -19.01 -3.65
C ARG A 110 0.25 -19.49 -4.45
N ARG A 111 0.00 -19.97 -5.67
CA ARG A 111 1.02 -20.50 -6.58
C ARG A 111 1.06 -19.69 -7.86
N ILE A 112 2.24 -19.60 -8.45
CA ILE A 112 2.42 -19.09 -9.81
C ILE A 112 2.95 -20.20 -10.69
N THR A 113 2.60 -20.16 -11.98
CA THR A 113 3.19 -21.06 -12.99
C THR A 113 4.14 -20.24 -13.85
N VAL A 114 5.40 -20.55 -13.78
CA VAL A 114 6.39 -19.97 -14.70
C VAL A 114 6.36 -20.81 -15.98
N ARG A 115 6.05 -20.14 -17.09
CA ARG A 115 5.76 -20.79 -18.40
C ARG A 115 6.78 -21.87 -18.76
N GLY A 116 6.29 -23.11 -18.88
CA GLY A 116 7.09 -24.25 -19.33
C GLY A 116 8.18 -24.75 -18.36
N ILE A 117 8.28 -24.16 -17.16
CA ILE A 117 9.34 -24.50 -16.23
C ILE A 117 8.77 -25.18 -14.98
N ARG A 118 8.05 -24.45 -14.13
CA ARG A 118 7.64 -24.95 -12.81
C ARG A 118 6.48 -24.16 -12.21
N GLN A 119 5.78 -24.82 -11.28
CA GLN A 119 4.91 -24.13 -10.33
C GLN A 119 5.70 -23.77 -9.07
N VAL A 120 5.59 -22.53 -8.61
CA VAL A 120 6.25 -22.02 -7.41
C VAL A 120 5.20 -21.58 -6.40
N ALA A 121 5.31 -22.07 -5.16
CA ALA A 121 4.47 -21.66 -4.05
C ALA A 121 4.98 -20.34 -3.46
N LEU A 122 4.04 -19.41 -3.24
CA LEU A 122 4.31 -18.08 -2.67
C LEU A 122 3.73 -17.92 -1.25
N THR A 123 3.23 -18.98 -0.62
CA THR A 123 2.79 -18.95 0.78
C THR A 123 3.97 -18.62 1.68
N GLY A 124 3.80 -17.63 2.58
CA GLY A 124 4.86 -17.16 3.48
C GLY A 124 5.95 -16.31 2.81
N VAL A 125 5.84 -16.04 1.50
CA VAL A 125 6.83 -15.24 0.76
C VAL A 125 6.44 -13.77 0.82
N LEU A 126 7.38 -12.91 1.23
CA LEU A 126 7.23 -11.47 1.18
C LEU A 126 7.60 -10.94 -0.22
N ARG A 127 7.10 -9.75 -0.58
CA ARG A 127 7.45 -9.12 -1.86
C ARG A 127 8.94 -8.89 -2.01
N SER A 128 9.61 -8.50 -0.94
CA SER A 128 11.07 -8.34 -0.89
C SER A 128 11.84 -9.64 -1.11
N GLU A 129 11.22 -10.79 -0.87
CA GLU A 129 11.82 -12.11 -1.01
C GLU A 129 11.50 -12.79 -2.34
N LEU A 130 10.56 -12.23 -3.12
CA LEU A 130 10.02 -12.85 -4.34
C LEU A 130 11.13 -13.24 -5.34
N GLU A 131 12.00 -12.30 -5.66
CA GLU A 131 13.05 -12.51 -6.66
C GLU A 131 14.06 -13.57 -6.20
N ILE A 132 14.44 -13.53 -4.92
CA ILE A 132 15.34 -14.51 -4.32
C ILE A 132 14.71 -15.92 -4.35
N LYS A 133 13.43 -16.01 -3.97
CA LYS A 133 12.67 -17.27 -3.99
C LYS A 133 12.56 -17.84 -5.40
N LEU A 134 12.17 -17.02 -6.37
CA LEU A 134 12.04 -17.47 -7.75
C LEU A 134 13.39 -17.85 -8.37
N ARG A 135 14.45 -17.10 -8.07
CA ARG A 135 15.80 -17.41 -8.52
C ARG A 135 16.25 -18.78 -7.98
N ALA A 136 16.04 -19.06 -6.71
CA ALA A 136 16.39 -20.35 -6.12
C ALA A 136 15.66 -21.52 -6.81
N GLU A 137 14.35 -21.38 -7.04
CA GLU A 137 13.54 -22.40 -7.69
C GLU A 137 13.89 -22.61 -9.17
N LEU A 138 14.21 -21.54 -9.90
CA LEU A 138 14.50 -21.61 -11.33
C LEU A 138 15.94 -22.05 -11.62
N THR A 139 16.90 -21.77 -10.75
CA THR A 139 18.30 -22.18 -10.91
C THR A 139 18.45 -23.70 -10.89
N GLU A 140 17.52 -24.42 -10.26
CA GLU A 140 17.48 -25.88 -10.31
C GLU A 140 17.20 -26.43 -11.72
N VAL A 141 16.51 -25.65 -12.57
CA VAL A 141 16.04 -26.12 -13.88
C VAL A 141 16.79 -25.43 -15.03
N VAL A 142 17.15 -24.16 -14.85
CA VAL A 142 17.77 -23.34 -15.91
C VAL A 142 19.09 -22.75 -15.40
N ARG A 143 20.17 -22.95 -16.16
CA ARG A 143 21.50 -22.40 -15.81
C ARG A 143 21.69 -21.00 -16.38
N ASN A 144 22.44 -20.16 -15.67
CA ASN A 144 22.82 -18.80 -16.08
C ASN A 144 21.60 -17.91 -16.38
N VAL A 145 20.69 -17.77 -15.41
CA VAL A 145 19.46 -16.99 -15.54
C VAL A 145 19.61 -15.66 -14.84
N THR A 146 19.38 -14.57 -15.56
CA THR A 146 19.08 -13.27 -14.97
C THR A 146 17.57 -13.19 -14.78
N LEU A 147 17.12 -13.01 -13.54
CA LEU A 147 15.72 -12.97 -13.17
C LEU A 147 15.38 -11.61 -12.56
N SER A 148 14.31 -10.99 -13.05
CA SER A 148 13.64 -9.87 -12.39
C SER A 148 12.16 -10.22 -12.22
N ALA A 149 11.65 -10.01 -11.02
CA ALA A 149 10.26 -10.30 -10.66
C ALA A 149 9.65 -9.15 -9.88
N SER A 150 8.75 -8.42 -10.51
CA SER A 150 8.13 -7.23 -9.93
C SER A 150 6.63 -7.48 -9.68
N PRO A 151 6.19 -7.54 -8.42
CA PRO A 151 4.76 -7.58 -8.10
C PRO A 151 4.08 -6.33 -8.62
N LEU A 152 2.95 -6.49 -9.31
CA LEU A 152 2.16 -5.38 -9.81
C LEU A 152 1.12 -4.95 -8.77
N MET A 153 1.12 -3.66 -8.49
CA MET A 153 0.11 -3.00 -7.70
C MET A 153 -1.03 -2.56 -8.62
N ARG A 154 -2.26 -2.85 -8.23
CA ARG A 154 -3.44 -2.40 -8.96
C ARG A 154 -3.93 -1.09 -8.36
N VAL A 155 -3.77 -0.01 -9.10
CA VAL A 155 -4.23 1.33 -8.72
C VAL A 155 -5.35 1.75 -9.67
N ALA A 156 -6.43 2.31 -9.13
CA ALA A 156 -7.49 2.90 -9.94
C ALA A 156 -7.17 4.38 -10.21
N VAL A 157 -7.35 4.84 -11.44
CA VAL A 157 -7.27 6.26 -11.80
C VAL A 157 -8.61 6.67 -12.37
N PHE A 158 -9.28 7.61 -11.71
CA PHE A 158 -10.61 8.07 -12.08
C PHE A 158 -10.69 9.58 -12.23
N GLY A 159 -11.76 10.03 -12.92
CA GLY A 159 -12.05 11.43 -13.13
C GLY A 159 -11.51 11.96 -14.46
N SER A 160 -10.95 13.16 -14.43
CA SER A 160 -10.53 13.93 -15.61
C SER A 160 -9.20 13.46 -16.21
N VAL A 161 -9.15 12.19 -16.62
CA VAL A 161 -8.06 11.56 -17.37
C VAL A 161 -8.59 10.95 -18.68
N VAL A 162 -7.70 10.75 -19.64
CA VAL A 162 -8.10 10.23 -20.97
C VAL A 162 -8.63 8.81 -20.90
N ARG A 163 -8.04 7.96 -20.06
CA ARG A 163 -8.43 6.54 -19.91
C ARG A 163 -8.60 6.20 -18.44
N PRO A 164 -9.76 6.51 -17.85
CA PRO A 164 -10.03 6.12 -16.46
C PRO A 164 -10.14 4.60 -16.35
N GLY A 165 -9.66 4.06 -15.23
CA GLY A 165 -9.71 2.63 -14.96
C GLY A 165 -8.62 2.12 -14.03
N TYR A 166 -8.47 0.81 -13.99
CA TYR A 166 -7.45 0.16 -13.18
C TYR A 166 -6.15 -0.03 -13.97
N ILE A 167 -5.05 0.33 -13.35
CA ILE A 167 -3.71 0.21 -13.92
C ILE A 167 -2.88 -0.70 -13.02
N GLY A 168 -2.22 -1.70 -13.61
CA GLY A 168 -1.28 -2.57 -12.92
C GLY A 168 0.13 -2.08 -13.14
N VAL A 169 0.81 -1.64 -12.08
CA VAL A 169 2.17 -1.10 -12.13
C VAL A 169 3.01 -1.62 -10.96
N PRO A 170 4.34 -1.72 -11.09
CA PRO A 170 5.23 -1.92 -9.95
C PRO A 170 5.07 -0.82 -8.90
N SER A 171 5.28 -1.14 -7.63
CA SER A 171 5.22 -0.15 -6.54
C SER A 171 6.29 0.94 -6.63
N SER A 172 7.39 0.65 -7.33
CA SER A 172 8.45 1.61 -7.66
C SER A 172 8.08 2.61 -8.75
N THR A 173 6.89 2.50 -9.35
CA THR A 173 6.39 3.46 -10.34
C THR A 173 6.06 4.78 -9.66
N ARG A 174 6.44 5.90 -10.31
CA ARG A 174 6.14 7.24 -9.79
C ARG A 174 4.68 7.60 -10.04
N LEU A 175 4.11 8.46 -9.18
CA LEU A 175 2.72 8.88 -9.31
C LEU A 175 2.42 9.60 -10.64
N ASP A 176 3.33 10.44 -11.11
CA ASP A 176 3.19 11.10 -12.41
C ASP A 176 3.15 10.10 -13.58
N GLN A 177 3.95 9.05 -13.52
CA GLN A 177 3.93 7.97 -14.52
C GLN A 177 2.61 7.22 -14.52
N VAL A 178 1.99 6.98 -13.35
CA VAL A 178 0.67 6.36 -13.26
C VAL A 178 -0.39 7.20 -13.97
N LEU A 179 -0.37 8.53 -13.77
CA LEU A 179 -1.26 9.45 -14.47
C LEU A 179 -1.02 9.42 -15.99
N MET A 180 0.22 9.35 -16.43
CA MET A 180 0.56 9.25 -17.86
C MET A 180 0.09 7.91 -18.47
N LEU A 181 0.16 6.81 -17.72
CA LEU A 181 -0.37 5.51 -18.13
C LEU A 181 -1.90 5.53 -18.29
N ALA A 182 -2.59 6.37 -17.51
CA ALA A 182 -4.02 6.68 -17.70
C ALA A 182 -4.29 7.59 -18.90
N GLY A 183 -3.30 7.85 -19.73
CA GLY A 183 -3.38 8.75 -20.89
C GLY A 183 -3.20 10.23 -20.57
N GLY A 184 -2.83 10.54 -19.33
CA GLY A 184 -2.66 11.91 -18.84
C GLY A 184 -3.98 12.60 -18.47
N PRO A 185 -3.89 13.73 -17.76
CA PRO A 185 -5.04 14.56 -17.44
C PRO A 185 -5.59 15.24 -18.71
N VAL A 186 -6.91 15.40 -18.79
CA VAL A 186 -7.56 16.15 -19.87
C VAL A 186 -7.44 17.66 -19.65
N ALA A 187 -7.73 18.47 -20.68
CA ALA A 187 -7.51 19.93 -20.66
C ALA A 187 -8.20 20.67 -19.51
N ASN A 188 -9.33 20.17 -19.02
CA ASN A 188 -10.07 20.74 -17.89
C ASN A 188 -9.80 20.01 -16.55
N ALA A 189 -8.74 19.25 -16.43
CA ALA A 189 -8.38 18.58 -15.19
C ALA A 189 -7.78 19.57 -14.17
N ALA A 190 -8.20 19.48 -12.92
CA ALA A 190 -7.62 20.23 -11.81
C ALA A 190 -6.45 19.44 -11.21
N ILE A 191 -5.30 19.46 -11.86
CA ILE A 191 -4.10 18.68 -11.50
C ILE A 191 -3.66 18.98 -10.05
N ASP A 192 -3.83 20.21 -9.63
CA ASP A 192 -3.49 20.65 -8.26
C ASP A 192 -4.42 20.07 -7.17
N ASN A 193 -5.55 19.51 -7.55
CA ASN A 193 -6.56 19.00 -6.62
C ASN A 193 -6.69 17.47 -6.66
N ILE A 194 -5.70 16.80 -7.21
CA ILE A 194 -5.64 15.32 -7.20
C ILE A 194 -5.65 14.84 -5.76
N THR A 195 -6.38 13.77 -5.49
CA THR A 195 -6.44 13.10 -4.19
C THR A 195 -6.25 11.61 -4.34
N VAL A 196 -5.73 10.95 -3.31
CA VAL A 196 -5.71 9.47 -3.25
C VAL A 196 -6.62 9.02 -2.13
N VAL A 197 -7.50 8.10 -2.46
CA VAL A 197 -8.54 7.58 -1.56
C VAL A 197 -8.35 6.08 -1.35
N ARG A 198 -8.44 5.64 -0.12
CA ARG A 198 -8.48 4.23 0.29
C ARG A 198 -9.81 3.95 0.95
N ALA A 199 -10.61 3.07 0.37
CA ALA A 199 -12.01 2.91 0.72
C ALA A 199 -12.70 4.30 0.73
N ASP A 200 -13.19 4.78 1.87
CA ASP A 200 -13.88 6.06 1.98
C ASP A 200 -13.00 7.16 2.64
N THR A 201 -11.69 6.93 2.76
CA THR A 201 -10.79 7.85 3.44
C THR A 201 -9.76 8.45 2.48
N VAL A 202 -9.66 9.77 2.44
CA VAL A 202 -8.58 10.47 1.74
C VAL A 202 -7.28 10.23 2.49
N ILE A 203 -6.29 9.62 1.83
CA ILE A 203 -4.98 9.30 2.41
C ILE A 203 -3.88 10.25 1.96
N LEU A 204 -4.06 10.87 0.78
CA LEU A 204 -3.16 11.88 0.24
C LEU A 204 -3.96 13.03 -0.34
N GLU A 205 -3.62 14.25 0.08
CA GLU A 205 -4.22 15.49 -0.39
C GLU A 205 -3.21 16.32 -1.19
N ARG A 206 -3.70 17.41 -1.78
CA ARG A 206 -3.01 18.35 -2.66
C ARG A 206 -1.53 18.60 -2.33
N GLU A 207 -1.22 19.08 -1.12
CA GLU A 207 0.14 19.48 -0.78
C GLU A 207 1.12 18.30 -0.85
N ARG A 208 0.69 17.13 -0.37
CA ARG A 208 1.51 15.91 -0.40
C ARG A 208 1.69 15.37 -1.80
N ILE A 209 0.66 15.49 -2.66
CA ILE A 209 0.72 15.03 -4.05
C ILE A 209 1.65 15.95 -4.88
N VAL A 210 1.52 17.26 -4.72
CA VAL A 210 2.42 18.21 -5.39
C VAL A 210 3.87 17.99 -4.98
N ALA A 211 4.12 17.83 -3.68
CA ALA A 211 5.46 17.51 -3.17
C ALA A 211 5.97 16.16 -3.71
N ALA A 212 5.12 15.14 -3.79
CA ALA A 212 5.44 13.83 -4.31
C ALA A 212 5.84 13.87 -5.79
N VAL A 213 5.06 14.57 -6.61
CA VAL A 213 5.38 14.75 -8.04
C VAL A 213 6.68 15.51 -8.20
N ALA A 214 6.90 16.58 -7.44
CA ALA A 214 8.13 17.37 -7.48
C ALA A 214 9.39 16.58 -7.05
N SER A 215 9.27 15.72 -6.06
CA SER A 215 10.37 14.87 -5.58
C SER A 215 10.56 13.58 -6.38
N GLY A 216 9.64 13.26 -7.29
CA GLY A 216 9.64 11.99 -8.01
C GLY A 216 9.33 10.77 -7.13
N ALA A 217 8.53 10.97 -6.08
CA ALA A 217 8.16 9.90 -5.15
C ALA A 217 7.41 8.76 -5.84
N THR A 218 7.75 7.53 -5.47
CA THR A 218 7.11 6.31 -5.96
C THR A 218 5.80 6.03 -5.21
N LEU A 219 4.99 5.11 -5.73
CA LEU A 219 3.76 4.68 -5.04
C LEU A 219 4.08 4.10 -3.65
N ASP A 220 5.21 3.42 -3.50
CA ASP A 220 5.66 2.86 -2.22
C ASP A 220 6.06 3.97 -1.22
N ASP A 221 6.83 4.97 -1.65
CA ASP A 221 7.18 6.14 -0.82
C ASP A 221 5.95 6.89 -0.31
N LEU A 222 4.88 6.88 -1.09
CA LEU A 222 3.60 7.51 -0.76
C LEU A 222 2.70 6.61 0.11
N GLY A 223 3.10 5.37 0.34
CA GLY A 223 2.31 4.38 1.07
C GLY A 223 1.01 3.99 0.34
N ILE A 224 0.98 4.13 -0.99
CA ILE A 224 -0.14 3.71 -1.84
C ILE A 224 -0.19 2.19 -1.86
N ARG A 225 -1.39 1.61 -1.81
CA ARG A 225 -1.62 0.17 -1.73
C ARG A 225 -2.48 -0.32 -2.87
N ASN A 226 -2.48 -1.64 -3.03
CA ASN A 226 -3.37 -2.32 -3.96
C ASN A 226 -4.83 -1.96 -3.69
N GLY A 227 -5.53 -1.47 -4.72
CA GLY A 227 -6.93 -1.04 -4.64
C GLY A 227 -7.14 0.45 -4.29
N ASP A 228 -6.11 1.21 -3.99
CA ASP A 228 -6.23 2.67 -3.80
C ASP A 228 -6.65 3.35 -5.12
N GLN A 229 -7.30 4.49 -4.96
CA GLN A 229 -7.89 5.25 -6.07
C GLN A 229 -7.26 6.64 -6.15
N VAL A 230 -6.71 6.97 -7.30
CA VAL A 230 -6.24 8.31 -7.65
C VAL A 230 -7.39 9.04 -8.34
N LEU A 231 -7.89 10.08 -7.72
CA LEU A 231 -9.00 10.88 -8.24
C LEU A 231 -8.47 12.19 -8.82
N VAL A 232 -8.75 12.43 -10.09
CA VAL A 232 -8.38 13.65 -10.81
C VAL A 232 -9.66 14.45 -11.06
N PRO A 233 -9.94 15.52 -10.28
CA PRO A 233 -11.16 16.29 -10.46
C PRO A 233 -11.10 17.19 -11.70
N PRO A 234 -12.27 17.61 -12.26
CA PRO A 234 -12.31 18.66 -13.24
C PRO A 234 -12.01 20.02 -12.61
N GLN A 235 -11.61 20.99 -13.41
CA GLN A 235 -11.58 22.40 -12.99
C GLN A 235 -13.00 22.88 -12.69
N GLY A 236 -13.19 23.48 -11.53
CA GLY A 236 -14.48 23.95 -11.04
C GLY A 236 -14.45 24.20 -9.54
N PRO A 237 -15.59 24.48 -8.91
CA PRO A 237 -15.64 24.53 -7.46
C PRO A 237 -15.12 23.24 -6.86
N PRO A 238 -14.42 23.31 -5.71
CA PRO A 238 -13.81 22.12 -5.11
C PRO A 238 -14.89 21.07 -4.87
N TRP A 239 -14.57 19.83 -5.26
CA TRP A 239 -15.44 18.72 -4.96
C TRP A 239 -15.55 18.57 -3.46
N ASP A 240 -16.75 18.68 -2.98
CA ASP A 240 -17.06 18.34 -1.62
C ASP A 240 -16.81 16.82 -1.39
N ARG A 241 -16.53 16.43 -0.15
CA ARG A 241 -16.28 15.02 0.21
C ARG A 241 -17.42 14.09 -0.23
N ALA A 242 -18.66 14.60 -0.23
CA ALA A 242 -19.83 13.87 -0.69
C ALA A 242 -19.80 13.62 -2.21
N ALA A 243 -19.33 14.57 -3.01
CA ALA A 243 -19.18 14.39 -4.47
C ALA A 243 -18.11 13.35 -4.83
N VAL A 244 -17.01 13.30 -4.08
CA VAL A 244 -15.96 12.27 -4.23
C VAL A 244 -16.54 10.88 -3.96
N LEU A 245 -17.30 10.71 -2.88
CA LEU A 245 -17.93 9.45 -2.52
C LEU A 245 -18.99 9.02 -3.55
N GLN A 246 -19.71 9.98 -4.13
CA GLN A 246 -20.76 9.72 -5.12
C GLN A 246 -20.18 9.20 -6.44
N ILE A 247 -19.01 9.65 -6.87
CA ILE A 247 -18.33 9.13 -8.08
C ILE A 247 -17.85 7.70 -7.86
N VAL A 248 -17.29 7.40 -6.69
CA VAL A 248 -16.89 6.03 -6.33
C VAL A 248 -18.09 5.09 -6.40
N SER A 249 -19.27 5.52 -5.91
CA SER A 249 -20.49 4.69 -5.94
C SER A 249 -21.02 4.45 -7.35
N ILE A 250 -20.95 5.42 -8.26
CA ILE A 250 -21.43 5.29 -9.64
C ILE A 250 -20.63 4.24 -10.42
N PHE A 251 -19.34 4.10 -10.16
CA PHE A 251 -18.50 3.10 -10.82
C PHE A 251 -18.49 1.72 -10.15
N LEU A 252 -18.82 1.64 -8.86
CA LEU A 252 -18.94 0.35 -8.17
C LEU A 252 -20.30 -0.35 -8.40
N PHE A 253 -21.38 0.41 -8.54
CA PHE A 253 -22.75 -0.13 -8.67
C PHE A 253 -22.95 -1.01 -9.92
N PRO A 254 -22.45 -0.69 -11.13
CA PRO A 254 -22.64 -1.55 -12.29
C PRO A 254 -21.92 -2.88 -12.18
N LEU A 255 -20.80 -2.96 -11.46
CA LEU A 255 -20.06 -4.22 -11.26
C LEU A 255 -20.81 -5.19 -10.33
N LEU A 256 -21.51 -4.67 -9.32
CA LEU A 256 -22.34 -5.49 -8.43
C LEU A 256 -23.59 -6.03 -9.15
N THR A 257 -24.20 -5.25 -10.04
CA THR A 257 -25.39 -5.67 -10.79
C THR A 257 -25.05 -6.77 -11.81
N ILE A 258 -23.90 -6.72 -12.45
CA ILE A 258 -23.45 -7.78 -13.37
C ILE A 258 -23.17 -9.07 -12.62
N PHE A 259 -22.65 -9.00 -11.38
CA PHE A 259 -22.37 -10.18 -10.57
C PHE A 259 -23.65 -10.87 -10.08
N VAL A 260 -24.71 -10.10 -9.76
CA VAL A 260 -26.00 -10.64 -9.29
C VAL A 260 -26.82 -11.28 -10.43
N ILE A 261 -26.70 -10.77 -11.67
CA ILE A 261 -27.45 -11.30 -12.82
C ILE A 261 -26.81 -12.58 -13.37
N ASN A 262 -25.57 -12.88 -13.07
CA ASN A 262 -24.83 -14.03 -13.61
C ASN A 262 -24.67 -15.19 -12.60
N GLN A 263 -25.51 -15.26 -11.56
CA GLN A 263 -25.61 -16.45 -10.69
C GLN A 263 -26.65 -17.40 -11.32
N PRO A 264 -26.28 -18.68 -11.54
CA PRO A 264 -27.17 -19.68 -12.13
C PRO A 264 -28.32 -20.06 -11.20
#